data_fa06cdc7e2c710c36cd10676762e0883
#
_entry.id   fa06cdc7e2c710c36cd10676762e0883
#
_cell.length_a   1.000
_cell.length_b   1.000
_cell.length_c   1.000
_cell.angle_alpha   90.00
_cell.angle_beta   90.00
_cell.angle_gamma   90.00
#
_symmetry.space_group_name_H-M   'P 1'
#
loop_
_entity.id
_entity.type
_entity.pdbx_description
1 polymer ?
#
loop_
_entity_poly.entity_id
_entity_poly.type
_entity_poly.pdbx_seq_one_letter_code
_entity_poly.pdbx_strand_id
1 'polypeptide(L)'
;MTETIIDAQGLTKRFPDQPKKNAKKKTVHAVTDLTFGVTRGELVAFLGPNGAGKSTSLRMLTTLIPPTSGRASVVGCDILRQPAEVRARIGYVGQLTSGSFAQRARDELLSQGAFYGLSKGHSRARADELIESLGLADFASQSVQQLSGGQKRRLDVALGLMHAPPLLFLDEPSTGLDPQSRANLWQHILDLREQHGTTVFLTTHYLEEADRYAERVMVMDRGRVIADDTAARLKANLAGDVLTFGFASADEATRAVAIVQRLTDRQVRRENETSVGVTAPDGDALLPVAVRALGAEGIAVQRATGVPPTLDDVFLTLTGRTLREAGEGGGDQEDESALLEDATSAEMTGANR
;
A
#
# COMPACT_ATOMS: atom_id res chain seq x y z
N MET A 1 -0.47 20.39 18.86
CA MET A 1 -0.73 20.47 17.40
C MET A 1 0.11 19.38 16.74
N THR A 2 -0.50 18.44 16.08
CA THR A 2 0.20 17.39 15.34
C THR A 2 0.87 18.00 14.11
N GLU A 3 2.19 17.80 13.98
CA GLU A 3 2.99 18.35 12.87
C GLU A 3 2.69 17.58 11.58
N THR A 4 2.29 18.30 10.51
CA THR A 4 2.13 17.72 9.18
C THR A 4 3.49 17.50 8.55
N ILE A 5 3.82 16.24 8.19
CA ILE A 5 5.10 15.86 7.60
C ILE A 5 5.03 15.73 6.06
N ILE A 6 3.86 15.43 5.51
CA ILE A 6 3.56 15.48 4.07
C ILE A 6 2.31 16.34 3.89
N ASP A 7 2.38 17.35 3.01
CA ASP A 7 1.24 18.13 2.54
C ASP A 7 1.27 18.15 1.01
N ALA A 8 0.32 17.46 0.38
CA ALA A 8 0.18 17.35 -1.07
C ALA A 8 -1.12 18.01 -1.51
N GLN A 9 -1.06 18.87 -2.54
CA GLN A 9 -2.20 19.63 -3.03
C GLN A 9 -2.26 19.61 -4.55
N GLY A 10 -3.28 18.93 -5.10
CA GLY A 10 -3.55 18.85 -6.53
C GLY A 10 -2.44 18.19 -7.35
N LEU A 11 -1.61 17.31 -6.76
CA LEU A 11 -0.53 16.66 -7.48
C LEU A 11 -1.05 15.86 -8.65
N THR A 12 -0.49 16.13 -9.83
CA THR A 12 -0.88 15.47 -11.07
C THR A 12 0.38 15.04 -11.83
N LYS A 13 0.37 13.83 -12.37
CA LYS A 13 1.42 13.33 -13.27
C LYS A 13 0.82 12.80 -14.57
N ARG A 14 1.32 13.33 -15.66
CA ARG A 14 0.99 12.90 -17.02
C ARG A 14 2.27 12.48 -17.72
N PHE A 15 2.24 11.32 -18.34
CA PHE A 15 3.33 10.86 -19.21
C PHE A 15 2.89 11.00 -20.67
N PRO A 16 3.77 11.51 -21.55
CA PRO A 16 3.51 11.45 -22.98
C PRO A 16 3.55 9.98 -23.41
N ASP A 17 2.50 9.51 -24.06
CA ASP A 17 2.50 8.18 -24.66
C ASP A 17 3.54 8.16 -25.82
N GLN A 18 4.37 7.12 -25.85
CA GLN A 18 5.28 6.91 -26.97
C GLN A 18 4.45 6.41 -28.18
N PRO A 19 4.37 7.14 -29.30
CA PRO A 19 3.57 6.71 -30.43
C PRO A 19 4.20 5.46 -31.05
N LYS A 20 3.53 4.31 -30.94
CA LYS A 20 3.73 3.21 -31.91
C LYS A 20 3.50 3.83 -33.29
N LYS A 21 4.41 3.60 -34.26
CA LYS A 21 4.34 4.15 -35.63
C LYS A 21 2.89 4.15 -36.11
N ASN A 22 2.31 5.34 -36.38
CA ASN A 22 0.95 5.64 -36.84
C ASN A 22 -0.19 5.75 -35.79
N ALA A 23 0.05 5.83 -34.47
CA ALA A 23 -0.98 6.11 -33.48
C ALA A 23 -1.01 7.60 -33.08
N LYS A 24 -2.21 8.14 -32.80
CA LYS A 24 -2.35 9.50 -32.22
C LYS A 24 -1.69 9.55 -30.86
N LYS A 25 -0.90 10.60 -30.56
CA LYS A 25 -0.33 10.85 -29.24
C LYS A 25 -1.42 10.76 -28.17
N LYS A 26 -1.38 9.73 -27.34
CA LYS A 26 -2.27 9.57 -26.20
C LYS A 26 -1.46 9.97 -24.95
N THR A 27 -2.05 10.69 -24.04
CA THR A 27 -1.40 11.07 -22.76
C THR A 27 -1.90 10.11 -21.68
N VAL A 28 -1.00 9.46 -20.98
CA VAL A 28 -1.32 8.62 -19.83
C VAL A 28 -1.40 9.48 -18.58
N HIS A 29 -2.56 9.49 -17.93
CA HIS A 29 -2.79 10.18 -16.67
C HIS A 29 -2.49 9.22 -15.51
N ALA A 30 -1.25 9.18 -15.04
CA ALA A 30 -0.83 8.27 -13.98
C ALA A 30 -1.34 8.70 -12.60
N VAL A 31 -1.40 10.01 -12.34
CA VAL A 31 -1.94 10.60 -11.11
C VAL A 31 -2.73 11.86 -11.47
N THR A 32 -3.91 12.04 -10.84
CA THR A 32 -4.80 13.16 -11.13
C THR A 32 -5.32 13.76 -9.83
N ASP A 33 -4.98 15.03 -9.57
CA ASP A 33 -5.52 15.86 -8.49
C ASP A 33 -5.38 15.23 -7.09
N LEU A 34 -4.19 14.68 -6.80
CA LEU A 34 -3.91 14.02 -5.54
C LEU A 34 -3.71 15.06 -4.43
N THR A 35 -4.61 15.06 -3.44
CA THR A 35 -4.60 15.99 -2.30
C THR A 35 -4.75 15.23 -1.01
N PHE A 36 -3.75 15.31 -0.12
CA PHE A 36 -3.77 14.70 1.22
C PHE A 36 -2.66 15.26 2.11
N GLY A 37 -2.80 15.08 3.42
CA GLY A 37 -1.76 15.35 4.41
C GLY A 37 -1.42 14.10 5.21
N VAL A 38 -0.19 13.98 5.69
CA VAL A 38 0.26 12.93 6.63
C VAL A 38 0.84 13.60 7.86
N THR A 39 0.49 13.08 9.03
CA THR A 39 0.96 13.55 10.32
C THR A 39 2.23 12.82 10.74
N ARG A 40 3.12 13.51 11.46
CA ARG A 40 4.33 12.90 12.01
C ARG A 40 4.00 11.69 12.92
N GLY A 41 4.73 10.60 12.74
CA GLY A 41 4.57 9.34 13.46
C GLY A 41 3.47 8.41 12.92
N GLU A 42 2.67 8.87 11.94
CA GLU A 42 1.60 8.06 11.33
C GLU A 42 2.16 6.95 10.44
N LEU A 43 1.51 5.79 10.40
CA LEU A 43 1.76 4.74 9.42
C LEU A 43 0.61 4.72 8.41
N VAL A 44 0.91 5.19 7.19
CA VAL A 44 -0.08 5.36 6.12
C VAL A 44 0.21 4.42 4.97
N ALA A 45 -0.83 3.73 4.49
CA ALA A 45 -0.76 2.86 3.32
C ALA A 45 -1.52 3.44 2.12
N PHE A 46 -0.86 3.52 0.96
CA PHE A 46 -1.51 3.63 -0.34
C PHE A 46 -1.84 2.22 -0.85
N LEU A 47 -3.11 1.88 -0.82
CA LEU A 47 -3.65 0.60 -1.27
C LEU A 47 -4.28 0.75 -2.65
N GLY A 48 -4.02 -0.17 -3.56
CA GLY A 48 -4.65 -0.19 -4.87
C GLY A 48 -4.02 -1.18 -5.82
N PRO A 49 -4.66 -1.48 -6.96
CA PRO A 49 -4.13 -2.41 -7.95
C PRO A 49 -2.86 -1.88 -8.63
N ASN A 50 -2.21 -2.73 -9.40
CA ASN A 50 -1.12 -2.32 -10.28
C ASN A 50 -1.61 -1.28 -11.28
N GLY A 51 -0.80 -0.24 -11.55
CA GLY A 51 -1.19 0.87 -12.43
C GLY A 51 -2.15 1.89 -11.79
N ALA A 52 -2.53 1.76 -10.51
CA ALA A 52 -3.38 2.76 -9.83
C ALA A 52 -2.68 4.11 -9.61
N GLY A 53 -1.37 4.22 -9.81
CA GLY A 53 -0.59 5.45 -9.60
C GLY A 53 0.16 5.53 -8.27
N LYS A 54 0.19 4.45 -7.48
CA LYS A 54 0.84 4.41 -6.16
C LYS A 54 2.33 4.78 -6.21
N SER A 55 3.12 4.01 -6.95
CA SER A 55 4.56 4.24 -7.09
C SER A 55 4.87 5.58 -7.77
N THR A 56 4.06 6.00 -8.74
CA THR A 56 4.18 7.32 -9.37
C THR A 56 3.98 8.45 -8.35
N SER A 57 2.97 8.35 -7.47
CA SER A 57 2.74 9.32 -6.39
C SER A 57 3.92 9.36 -5.42
N LEU A 58 4.41 8.19 -5.01
CA LEU A 58 5.55 8.08 -4.12
C LEU A 58 6.83 8.67 -4.76
N ARG A 59 7.08 8.41 -6.05
CA ARG A 59 8.22 8.98 -6.76
C ARG A 59 8.15 10.51 -6.90
N MET A 60 6.96 11.12 -7.01
CA MET A 60 6.81 12.58 -6.97
C MET A 60 7.16 13.13 -5.58
N LEU A 61 6.66 12.51 -4.50
CA LEU A 61 6.92 12.94 -3.13
C LEU A 61 8.38 12.78 -2.72
N THR A 62 9.06 11.74 -3.22
CA THR A 62 10.50 11.51 -3.01
C THR A 62 11.39 12.28 -3.96
N THR A 63 10.81 13.14 -4.82
CA THR A 63 11.52 13.98 -5.81
C THR A 63 12.26 13.20 -6.89
N LEU A 64 11.95 11.93 -7.10
CA LEU A 64 12.52 11.12 -8.18
C LEU A 64 11.98 11.53 -9.56
N ILE A 65 10.73 12.00 -9.60
CA ILE A 65 10.12 12.58 -10.80
C ILE A 65 9.39 13.89 -10.44
N PRO A 66 9.43 14.93 -11.27
CA PRO A 66 8.66 16.13 -11.03
C PRO A 66 7.16 15.89 -11.33
N PRO A 67 6.21 16.49 -10.59
CA PRO A 67 4.80 16.52 -10.96
C PRO A 67 4.60 17.36 -12.24
N THR A 68 3.53 17.08 -12.98
CA THR A 68 3.10 17.91 -14.12
C THR A 68 2.40 19.18 -13.64
N SER A 69 1.68 19.09 -12.52
CA SER A 69 1.01 20.23 -11.84
C SER A 69 0.74 19.89 -10.38
N GLY A 70 0.33 20.87 -9.60
CA GLY A 70 0.14 20.76 -8.15
C GLY A 70 1.40 21.12 -7.37
N ARG A 71 1.34 20.98 -6.05
CA ARG A 71 2.45 21.26 -5.13
C ARG A 71 2.46 20.29 -3.97
N ALA A 72 3.63 20.06 -3.39
CA ALA A 72 3.73 19.35 -2.12
C ALA A 72 4.92 19.84 -1.30
N SER A 73 4.79 19.72 0.00
CA SER A 73 5.91 19.79 0.93
C SER A 73 6.08 18.43 1.62
N VAL A 74 7.32 18.02 1.77
CA VAL A 74 7.72 16.79 2.45
C VAL A 74 8.81 17.16 3.46
N VAL A 75 8.62 16.77 4.71
CA VAL A 75 9.49 17.14 5.85
C VAL A 75 9.77 18.65 5.92
N GLY A 76 8.74 19.46 5.61
CA GLY A 76 8.80 20.93 5.60
C GLY A 76 9.52 21.54 4.39
N CYS A 77 9.92 20.74 3.38
CA CYS A 77 10.62 21.19 2.18
C CYS A 77 9.74 21.05 0.93
N ASP A 78 9.73 22.05 0.05
CA ASP A 78 9.03 21.99 -1.23
C ASP A 78 9.71 21.01 -2.18
N ILE A 79 8.94 20.06 -2.74
CA ILE A 79 9.49 18.98 -3.59
C ILE A 79 10.12 19.45 -4.89
N LEU A 80 9.75 20.63 -5.39
CA LEU A 80 10.28 21.21 -6.63
C LEU A 80 11.42 22.20 -6.38
N ARG A 81 11.31 22.98 -5.30
CA ARG A 81 12.29 24.05 -5.01
C ARG A 81 13.47 23.56 -4.17
N GLN A 82 13.24 22.53 -3.34
CA GLN A 82 14.20 22.01 -2.37
C GLN A 82 14.35 20.47 -2.45
N PRO A 83 14.52 19.90 -3.67
CA PRO A 83 14.54 18.43 -3.81
C PRO A 83 15.73 17.77 -3.10
N ALA A 84 16.87 18.44 -3.00
CA ALA A 84 18.04 17.92 -2.31
C ALA A 84 17.80 17.83 -0.78
N GLU A 85 17.16 18.84 -0.19
CA GLU A 85 16.80 18.89 1.23
C GLU A 85 15.75 17.84 1.56
N VAL A 86 14.77 17.60 0.66
CA VAL A 86 13.81 16.50 0.82
C VAL A 86 14.56 15.17 0.88
N ARG A 87 15.40 14.86 -0.14
CA ARG A 87 16.14 13.58 -0.18
C ARG A 87 17.08 13.38 1.00
N ALA A 88 17.66 14.44 1.54
CA ALA A 88 18.54 14.38 2.71
C ALA A 88 17.78 14.04 4.01
N ARG A 89 16.46 14.21 4.05
CA ARG A 89 15.62 14.05 5.26
C ARG A 89 14.65 12.89 5.19
N ILE A 90 14.58 12.16 4.08
CA ILE A 90 13.70 11.01 3.91
C ILE A 90 14.49 9.73 3.72
N GLY A 91 13.98 8.61 4.20
CA GLY A 91 14.38 7.28 3.74
C GLY A 91 13.50 6.86 2.57
N TYR A 92 14.07 6.18 1.59
CA TYR A 92 13.32 5.60 0.48
C TYR A 92 13.81 4.19 0.18
N VAL A 93 12.87 3.26 0.15
CA VAL A 93 13.09 1.86 -0.23
C VAL A 93 12.22 1.55 -1.44
N GLY A 94 12.84 1.45 -2.60
CA GLY A 94 12.17 1.16 -3.87
C GLY A 94 11.73 -0.30 -3.99
N GLN A 95 11.10 -0.67 -5.11
CA GLN A 95 10.66 -2.04 -5.39
C GLN A 95 11.83 -2.99 -5.65
N LEU A 96 12.87 -2.50 -6.34
CA LEU A 96 14.07 -3.27 -6.63
C LEU A 96 15.03 -3.23 -5.44
N THR A 97 15.76 -4.33 -5.23
CA THR A 97 16.82 -4.41 -4.23
C THR A 97 17.93 -3.41 -4.56
N SER A 98 18.31 -2.63 -3.55
CA SER A 98 19.45 -1.69 -3.60
C SER A 98 20.74 -2.40 -3.16
N GLY A 99 21.86 -1.69 -3.28
CA GLY A 99 23.18 -2.11 -2.82
C GLY A 99 24.06 -2.76 -3.87
N SER A 100 25.36 -2.71 -3.62
CA SER A 100 26.36 -3.36 -4.47
C SER A 100 26.43 -4.85 -4.16
N PHE A 101 26.07 -5.69 -5.11
CA PHE A 101 26.06 -7.15 -4.92
C PHE A 101 27.41 -7.73 -4.44
N ALA A 102 28.52 -7.07 -4.69
CA ALA A 102 29.86 -7.53 -4.31
C ALA A 102 30.29 -7.12 -2.89
N GLN A 103 29.66 -6.07 -2.32
CA GLN A 103 30.01 -5.60 -0.98
C GLN A 103 29.36 -6.45 0.11
N ARG A 104 29.93 -6.42 1.34
CA ARG A 104 29.30 -7.02 2.51
C ARG A 104 28.16 -6.15 3.00
N ALA A 105 27.13 -6.77 3.58
CA ALA A 105 25.96 -6.05 4.07
C ALA A 105 26.32 -4.91 5.05
N ARG A 106 27.29 -5.13 5.95
CA ARG A 106 27.76 -4.08 6.86
C ARG A 106 28.49 -2.95 6.14
N ASP A 107 29.31 -3.28 5.13
CA ASP A 107 30.08 -2.27 4.38
C ASP A 107 29.15 -1.37 3.55
N GLU A 108 28.04 -1.92 3.04
CA GLU A 108 26.99 -1.14 2.41
C GLU A 108 26.41 -0.09 3.36
N LEU A 109 26.08 -0.47 4.60
CA LEU A 109 25.57 0.45 5.62
C LEU A 109 26.59 1.54 5.94
N LEU A 110 27.87 1.19 6.09
CA LEU A 110 28.92 2.16 6.35
C LEU A 110 29.10 3.14 5.17
N SER A 111 29.02 2.63 3.93
CA SER A 111 29.08 3.44 2.72
C SER A 111 27.89 4.39 2.63
N GLN A 112 26.69 3.92 2.96
CA GLN A 112 25.48 4.73 3.01
C GLN A 112 25.60 5.84 4.07
N GLY A 113 26.13 5.52 5.27
CA GLY A 113 26.38 6.52 6.29
C GLY A 113 27.37 7.60 5.85
N ALA A 114 28.43 7.20 5.14
CA ALA A 114 29.41 8.14 4.56
C ALA A 114 28.77 9.01 3.46
N PHE A 115 27.89 8.45 2.63
CA PHE A 115 27.12 9.19 1.61
C PHE A 115 26.26 10.29 2.23
N TYR A 116 25.62 10.02 3.37
CA TYR A 116 24.86 11.02 4.14
C TYR A 116 25.72 11.92 5.04
N GLY A 117 27.05 11.81 4.97
CA GLY A 117 27.98 12.67 5.71
C GLY A 117 28.09 12.34 7.22
N LEU A 118 27.67 11.16 7.63
CA LEU A 118 27.83 10.73 9.02
C LEU A 118 29.31 10.49 9.36
N SER A 119 29.71 10.85 10.57
CA SER A 119 31.05 10.51 11.07
C SER A 119 31.25 9.00 11.13
N LYS A 120 32.51 8.54 10.99
CA LYS A 120 32.83 7.10 11.07
C LYS A 120 32.33 6.43 12.33
N GLY A 121 32.37 7.13 13.49
CA GLY A 121 31.87 6.61 14.74
C GLY A 121 30.33 6.47 14.74
N HIS A 122 29.61 7.49 14.28
CA HIS A 122 28.17 7.46 14.13
C HIS A 122 27.71 6.39 13.12
N SER A 123 28.36 6.30 11.97
CA SER A 123 28.04 5.27 10.95
C SER A 123 28.17 3.86 11.51
N ARG A 124 29.24 3.59 12.30
CA ARG A 124 29.43 2.25 12.92
C ARG A 124 28.34 1.95 13.93
N ALA A 125 28.12 2.86 14.88
CA ALA A 125 27.10 2.66 15.91
C ALA A 125 25.71 2.46 15.31
N ARG A 126 25.34 3.28 14.30
CA ARG A 126 24.04 3.16 13.62
C ARG A 126 23.93 1.88 12.78
N ALA A 127 25.00 1.47 12.10
CA ALA A 127 25.02 0.22 11.36
C ALA A 127 24.86 -1.00 12.29
N ASP A 128 25.53 -1.03 13.44
CA ASP A 128 25.43 -2.10 14.42
C ASP A 128 24.00 -2.18 15.01
N GLU A 129 23.40 -1.05 15.35
CA GLU A 129 22.01 -0.95 15.82
C GLU A 129 21.02 -1.50 14.78
N LEU A 130 21.12 -1.07 13.51
CA LEU A 130 20.22 -1.51 12.44
C LEU A 130 20.41 -2.98 12.08
N ILE A 131 21.64 -3.48 12.11
CA ILE A 131 21.97 -4.90 11.90
C ILE A 131 21.28 -5.76 12.97
N GLU A 132 21.34 -5.35 14.24
CA GLU A 132 20.68 -6.05 15.35
C GLU A 132 19.17 -5.96 15.24
N SER A 133 18.62 -4.75 15.11
CA SER A 133 17.18 -4.49 15.05
C SER A 133 16.47 -5.16 13.86
N LEU A 134 17.18 -5.37 12.74
CA LEU A 134 16.65 -6.04 11.54
C LEU A 134 17.04 -7.53 11.44
N GLY A 135 17.62 -8.10 12.48
CA GLY A 135 18.01 -9.52 12.52
C GLY A 135 18.98 -9.89 11.40
N LEU A 136 19.97 -9.05 11.14
CA LEU A 136 21.00 -9.23 10.12
C LEU A 136 22.38 -9.61 10.70
N ALA A 137 22.50 -9.82 12.02
CA ALA A 137 23.78 -10.02 12.70
C ALA A 137 24.59 -11.18 12.09
N ASP A 138 23.97 -12.33 11.87
CA ASP A 138 24.62 -13.52 11.30
C ASP A 138 25.03 -13.34 9.82
N PHE A 139 24.50 -12.33 9.16
CA PHE A 139 24.68 -12.09 7.72
C PHE A 139 25.50 -10.84 7.43
N ALA A 140 25.83 -10.03 8.43
CA ALA A 140 26.51 -8.74 8.28
C ALA A 140 27.86 -8.80 7.54
N SER A 141 28.58 -9.91 7.65
CA SER A 141 29.86 -10.18 7.00
C SER A 141 29.72 -10.82 5.60
N GLN A 142 28.53 -11.26 5.22
CA GLN A 142 28.28 -11.89 3.91
C GLN A 142 28.12 -10.82 2.82
N SER A 143 28.47 -11.18 1.58
CA SER A 143 28.19 -10.31 0.44
C SER A 143 26.69 -10.19 0.19
N VAL A 144 26.23 -9.03 -0.25
CA VAL A 144 24.79 -8.80 -0.56
C VAL A 144 24.25 -9.84 -1.54
N GLN A 145 25.09 -10.30 -2.48
CA GLN A 145 24.71 -11.33 -3.45
C GLN A 145 24.26 -12.65 -2.77
N GLN A 146 24.90 -13.02 -1.67
CA GLN A 146 24.66 -14.28 -0.96
C GLN A 146 23.40 -14.24 -0.07
N LEU A 147 22.86 -13.07 0.20
CA LEU A 147 21.68 -12.91 1.03
C LEU A 147 20.43 -13.46 0.32
N SER A 148 19.51 -14.02 1.10
CA SER A 148 18.16 -14.37 0.62
C SER A 148 17.37 -13.10 0.27
N GLY A 149 16.25 -13.23 -0.47
CA GLY A 149 15.38 -12.10 -0.81
C GLY A 149 14.90 -11.32 0.42
N GLY A 150 14.45 -12.03 1.46
CA GLY A 150 14.03 -11.39 2.72
C GLY A 150 15.16 -10.69 3.47
N GLN A 151 16.38 -11.26 3.46
CA GLN A 151 17.55 -10.62 4.06
C GLN A 151 17.96 -9.35 3.28
N LYS A 152 17.97 -9.42 1.94
CA LYS A 152 18.20 -8.25 1.09
C LYS A 152 17.19 -7.16 1.38
N ARG A 153 15.92 -7.52 1.47
CA ARG A 153 14.86 -6.53 1.75
C ARG A 153 15.01 -5.86 3.12
N ARG A 154 15.41 -6.62 4.15
CA ARG A 154 15.74 -6.04 5.46
C ARG A 154 16.96 -5.12 5.40
N LEU A 155 17.97 -5.48 4.59
CA LEU A 155 19.11 -4.60 4.35
C LEU A 155 18.70 -3.31 3.63
N ASP A 156 17.80 -3.36 2.65
CA ASP A 156 17.28 -2.16 1.97
C ASP A 156 16.58 -1.21 2.96
N VAL A 157 15.80 -1.77 3.88
CA VAL A 157 15.18 -0.96 4.97
C VAL A 157 16.26 -0.36 5.87
N ALA A 158 17.30 -1.12 6.24
CA ALA A 158 18.42 -0.61 7.01
C ALA A 158 19.14 0.56 6.31
N LEU A 159 19.38 0.42 5.00
CA LEU A 159 19.98 1.47 4.17
C LEU A 159 19.12 2.74 4.17
N GLY A 160 17.80 2.59 4.03
CA GLY A 160 16.85 3.70 4.09
C GLY A 160 16.79 4.42 5.45
N LEU A 161 17.15 3.72 6.53
CA LEU A 161 17.13 4.24 7.91
C LEU A 161 18.49 4.70 8.43
N MET A 162 19.55 4.58 7.65
CA MET A 162 20.93 4.81 8.10
C MET A 162 21.16 6.22 8.65
N HIS A 163 20.54 7.23 8.07
CA HIS A 163 20.65 8.64 8.49
C HIS A 163 19.54 9.09 9.45
N ALA A 164 18.80 8.13 10.04
CA ALA A 164 17.70 8.36 10.99
C ALA A 164 16.63 9.35 10.49
N PRO A 165 16.02 9.11 9.32
CA PRO A 165 15.06 10.04 8.73
C PRO A 165 13.76 10.08 9.56
N PRO A 166 13.09 11.25 9.67
CA PRO A 166 11.78 11.35 10.31
C PRO A 166 10.65 10.74 9.48
N LEU A 167 10.90 10.43 8.19
CA LEU A 167 9.93 9.86 7.25
C LEU A 167 10.58 8.80 6.37
N LEU A 168 10.01 7.60 6.39
CA LEU A 168 10.43 6.47 5.55
C LEU A 168 9.35 6.16 4.51
N PHE A 169 9.73 6.20 3.25
CA PHE A 169 8.90 5.72 2.14
C PHE A 169 9.26 4.29 1.77
N LEU A 170 8.25 3.43 1.64
CA LEU A 170 8.38 2.03 1.27
C LEU A 170 7.52 1.74 0.03
N ASP A 171 8.16 1.45 -1.09
CA ASP A 171 7.45 1.09 -2.32
C ASP A 171 7.31 -0.43 -2.42
N GLU A 172 6.11 -0.95 -2.14
CA GLU A 172 5.78 -2.38 -2.12
C GLU A 172 6.82 -3.25 -1.38
N PRO A 173 7.04 -2.99 -0.05
CA PRO A 173 8.21 -3.51 0.66
C PRO A 173 8.28 -5.04 0.76
N SER A 174 7.17 -5.74 0.64
CA SER A 174 7.08 -7.18 0.87
C SER A 174 6.82 -8.01 -0.40
N THR A 175 6.78 -7.35 -1.56
CA THR A 175 6.54 -8.03 -2.83
C THR A 175 7.62 -9.07 -3.11
N GLY A 176 7.20 -10.29 -3.49
CA GLY A 176 8.10 -11.40 -3.78
C GLY A 176 8.66 -12.12 -2.54
N LEU A 177 8.28 -11.73 -1.32
CA LEU A 177 8.67 -12.43 -0.10
C LEU A 177 7.69 -13.56 0.22
N ASP A 178 8.23 -14.65 0.77
CA ASP A 178 7.43 -15.70 1.40
C ASP A 178 6.69 -15.17 2.65
N PRO A 179 5.60 -15.84 3.11
CA PRO A 179 4.79 -15.35 4.23
C PRO A 179 5.58 -15.11 5.52
N GLN A 180 6.56 -15.97 5.83
CA GLN A 180 7.37 -15.85 7.04
C GLN A 180 8.32 -14.64 6.96
N SER A 181 9.01 -14.48 5.84
CA SER A 181 9.90 -13.34 5.58
C SER A 181 9.13 -12.02 5.60
N ARG A 182 7.90 -12.00 5.07
CA ARG A 182 7.00 -10.85 5.10
C ARG A 182 6.61 -10.47 6.53
N ALA A 183 6.15 -11.44 7.33
CA ALA A 183 5.79 -11.20 8.72
C ALA A 183 6.99 -10.67 9.54
N ASN A 184 8.17 -11.25 9.35
CA ASN A 184 9.39 -10.80 10.02
C ASN A 184 9.78 -9.37 9.60
N LEU A 185 9.70 -9.05 8.31
CA LEU A 185 9.98 -7.70 7.82
C LEU A 185 9.06 -6.66 8.48
N TRP A 186 7.76 -6.94 8.53
CA TRP A 186 6.78 -6.04 9.16
C TRP A 186 7.03 -5.86 10.65
N GLN A 187 7.35 -6.95 11.38
CA GLN A 187 7.68 -6.83 12.80
C GLN A 187 8.86 -5.86 13.02
N HIS A 188 9.93 -6.02 12.26
CA HIS A 188 11.10 -5.13 12.35
C HIS A 188 10.78 -3.67 11.99
N ILE A 189 9.93 -3.43 10.96
CA ILE A 189 9.51 -2.06 10.61
C ILE A 189 8.72 -1.40 11.73
N LEU A 190 7.80 -2.15 12.36
CA LEU A 190 7.00 -1.66 13.48
C LEU A 190 7.85 -1.36 14.71
N ASP A 191 8.77 -2.28 15.06
CA ASP A 191 9.69 -2.11 16.20
C ASP A 191 10.56 -0.87 16.02
N LEU A 192 11.13 -0.67 14.82
CA LEU A 192 11.94 0.52 14.49
C LEU A 192 11.12 1.81 14.50
N ARG A 193 9.87 1.75 14.02
CA ARG A 193 8.96 2.89 14.06
C ARG A 193 8.66 3.30 15.50
N GLU A 194 8.37 2.33 16.38
CA GLU A 194 8.08 2.58 17.79
C GLU A 194 9.31 3.17 18.52
N GLN A 195 10.49 2.62 18.26
CA GLN A 195 11.74 3.08 18.88
C GLN A 195 12.15 4.49 18.47
N HIS A 196 11.93 4.88 17.22
CA HIS A 196 12.44 6.13 16.66
C HIS A 196 11.36 7.19 16.36
N GLY A 197 10.08 6.87 16.50
CA GLY A 197 8.98 7.78 16.14
C GLY A 197 8.95 8.11 14.63
N THR A 198 9.51 7.23 13.79
CA THR A 198 9.57 7.43 12.33
C THR A 198 8.18 7.35 11.71
N THR A 199 7.82 8.32 10.89
CA THR A 199 6.62 8.25 10.04
C THR A 199 6.86 7.26 8.92
N VAL A 200 5.90 6.39 8.64
CA VAL A 200 6.03 5.42 7.54
C VAL A 200 4.92 5.65 6.52
N PHE A 201 5.33 5.83 5.27
CA PHE A 201 4.42 5.93 4.14
C PHE A 201 4.72 4.80 3.15
N LEU A 202 3.77 3.90 2.95
CA LEU A 202 3.98 2.74 2.09
C LEU A 202 2.98 2.66 0.96
N THR A 203 3.40 2.02 -0.13
CA THR A 203 2.50 1.52 -1.16
C THR A 203 2.37 0.01 -1.03
N THR A 204 1.18 -0.51 -1.24
CA THR A 204 0.94 -1.96 -1.28
C THR A 204 -0.27 -2.30 -2.15
N HIS A 205 -0.26 -3.50 -2.71
CA HIS A 205 -1.44 -4.14 -3.29
C HIS A 205 -1.92 -5.32 -2.41
N TYR A 206 -1.24 -5.58 -1.29
CA TYR A 206 -1.65 -6.59 -0.32
C TYR A 206 -2.62 -5.98 0.69
N LEU A 207 -3.89 -6.39 0.60
CA LEU A 207 -4.97 -5.97 1.49
C LEU A 207 -4.66 -6.23 2.96
N GLU A 208 -4.10 -7.43 3.23
CA GLU A 208 -3.76 -7.87 4.59
C GLU A 208 -2.72 -6.97 5.26
N GLU A 209 -1.79 -6.40 4.49
CA GLU A 209 -0.79 -5.48 5.04
C GLU A 209 -1.42 -4.13 5.43
N ALA A 210 -2.22 -3.57 4.54
CA ALA A 210 -2.94 -2.33 4.81
C ALA A 210 -3.90 -2.50 6.00
N ASP A 211 -4.63 -3.62 6.07
CA ASP A 211 -5.58 -3.89 7.14
C ASP A 211 -4.92 -4.12 8.51
N ARG A 212 -3.78 -4.83 8.52
CA ARG A 212 -3.13 -5.24 9.76
C ARG A 212 -2.19 -4.20 10.34
N TYR A 213 -1.49 -3.45 9.50
CA TYR A 213 -0.36 -2.63 9.93
C TYR A 213 -0.59 -1.14 9.77
N ALA A 214 -1.41 -0.68 8.81
CA ALA A 214 -1.63 0.73 8.60
C ALA A 214 -2.64 1.32 9.59
N GLU A 215 -2.34 2.49 10.12
CA GLU A 215 -3.27 3.29 10.94
C GLU A 215 -4.29 4.01 10.06
N ARG A 216 -3.87 4.33 8.82
CA ARG A 216 -4.70 4.99 7.82
C ARG A 216 -4.43 4.39 6.45
N VAL A 217 -5.51 4.14 5.71
CA VAL A 217 -5.48 3.56 4.38
C VAL A 217 -6.09 4.53 3.39
N MET A 218 -5.31 4.91 2.39
CA MET A 218 -5.77 5.66 1.23
C MET A 218 -5.93 4.68 0.07
N VAL A 219 -7.17 4.47 -0.36
CA VAL A 219 -7.48 3.58 -1.49
C VAL A 219 -7.33 4.34 -2.79
N MET A 220 -6.47 3.85 -3.67
CA MET A 220 -6.22 4.45 -4.99
C MET A 220 -6.79 3.60 -6.12
N ASP A 221 -7.47 4.25 -7.04
CA ASP A 221 -7.83 3.68 -8.36
C ASP A 221 -7.66 4.73 -9.46
N ARG A 222 -7.11 4.33 -10.59
CA ARG A 222 -6.95 5.15 -11.82
C ARG A 222 -6.37 6.55 -11.54
N GLY A 223 -5.33 6.59 -10.72
CA GLY A 223 -4.60 7.82 -10.41
C GLY A 223 -5.28 8.75 -9.41
N ARG A 224 -6.33 8.31 -8.72
CA ARG A 224 -7.07 9.10 -7.71
C ARG A 224 -7.18 8.37 -6.39
N VAL A 225 -7.19 9.10 -5.30
CA VAL A 225 -7.63 8.57 -4.00
C VAL A 225 -9.16 8.56 -4.00
N ILE A 226 -9.75 7.38 -3.80
CA ILE A 226 -11.20 7.16 -3.82
C ILE A 226 -11.77 6.93 -2.42
N ALA A 227 -10.92 6.62 -1.43
CA ALA A 227 -11.28 6.55 -0.02
C ALA A 227 -10.03 6.81 0.84
N ASP A 228 -10.23 7.38 2.03
CA ASP A 228 -9.17 7.78 2.95
C ASP A 228 -9.69 7.76 4.39
N ASP A 229 -9.40 6.71 5.14
CA ASP A 229 -9.76 6.56 6.57
C ASP A 229 -8.97 5.38 7.18
N THR A 230 -9.23 5.04 8.44
CA THR A 230 -8.74 3.79 9.03
C THR A 230 -9.38 2.57 8.34
N ALA A 231 -8.65 1.45 8.26
CA ALA A 231 -9.19 0.22 7.67
C ALA A 231 -10.52 -0.21 8.32
N ALA A 232 -10.64 -0.08 9.64
CA ALA A 232 -11.86 -0.39 10.37
C ALA A 232 -13.05 0.47 9.93
N ARG A 233 -12.86 1.79 9.78
CA ARG A 233 -13.92 2.70 9.34
C ARG A 233 -14.30 2.49 7.87
N LEU A 234 -13.31 2.26 7.00
CA LEU A 234 -13.59 1.94 5.60
C LEU A 234 -14.46 0.69 5.48
N LYS A 235 -14.13 -0.37 6.22
CA LYS A 235 -14.89 -1.61 6.26
C LYS A 235 -16.30 -1.39 6.79
N ALA A 236 -16.45 -0.74 7.93
CA ALA A 236 -17.76 -0.50 8.55
C ALA A 236 -18.67 0.39 7.70
N ASN A 237 -18.12 1.48 7.12
CA ASN A 237 -18.94 2.47 6.42
C ASN A 237 -19.26 2.09 4.96
N LEU A 238 -18.39 1.37 4.28
CA LEU A 238 -18.47 1.16 2.84
C LEU A 238 -18.84 -0.28 2.46
N ALA A 239 -18.40 -1.28 3.22
CA ALA A 239 -18.68 -2.67 2.87
C ALA A 239 -19.81 -3.29 3.70
N GLY A 240 -19.72 -3.26 5.04
CA GLY A 240 -20.66 -3.96 5.94
C GLY A 240 -20.34 -5.45 6.06
N ASP A 241 -20.92 -6.10 7.09
CA ASP A 241 -20.73 -7.53 7.33
C ASP A 241 -21.44 -8.37 6.27
N VAL A 242 -20.80 -9.42 5.81
CA VAL A 242 -21.39 -10.40 4.88
C VAL A 242 -22.04 -11.52 5.69
N LEU A 243 -23.38 -11.54 5.67
CA LEU A 243 -24.16 -12.58 6.31
C LEU A 243 -24.55 -13.64 5.29
N THR A 244 -24.29 -14.90 5.60
CA THR A 244 -24.69 -16.05 4.78
C THR A 244 -25.54 -17.01 5.60
N PHE A 245 -26.70 -17.38 5.05
CA PHE A 245 -27.64 -18.33 5.63
C PHE A 245 -27.75 -19.56 4.74
N GLY A 246 -27.48 -20.74 5.29
CA GLY A 246 -27.55 -22.02 4.58
C GLY A 246 -28.80 -22.80 4.98
N PHE A 247 -29.46 -23.47 4.03
CA PHE A 247 -30.74 -24.16 4.14
C PHE A 247 -30.61 -25.60 3.63
N ALA A 248 -31.62 -26.45 3.96
CA ALA A 248 -31.65 -27.83 3.50
C ALA A 248 -32.08 -27.99 2.03
N SER A 249 -32.84 -27.02 1.50
CA SER A 249 -33.37 -27.10 0.14
C SER A 249 -33.35 -25.76 -0.59
N ALA A 250 -33.43 -25.81 -1.92
CA ALA A 250 -33.54 -24.65 -2.80
C ALA A 250 -34.85 -23.87 -2.62
N ASP A 251 -35.92 -24.55 -2.22
CA ASP A 251 -37.21 -23.94 -1.91
C ASP A 251 -37.15 -23.10 -0.64
N GLU A 252 -36.53 -23.63 0.41
CA GLU A 252 -36.29 -22.89 1.65
C GLU A 252 -35.42 -21.64 1.41
N ALA A 253 -34.33 -21.76 0.61
CA ALA A 253 -33.50 -20.62 0.25
C ALA A 253 -34.29 -19.55 -0.52
N THR A 254 -35.18 -19.96 -1.43
CA THR A 254 -36.02 -19.03 -2.19
C THR A 254 -37.00 -18.27 -1.29
N ARG A 255 -37.64 -18.96 -0.34
CA ARG A 255 -38.53 -18.33 0.64
C ARG A 255 -37.78 -17.42 1.61
N ALA A 256 -36.57 -17.81 1.99
CA ALA A 256 -35.71 -17.06 2.90
C ALA A 256 -35.33 -15.68 2.35
N VAL A 257 -35.09 -15.53 1.04
CA VAL A 257 -34.82 -14.24 0.41
C VAL A 257 -35.88 -13.21 0.77
N ALA A 258 -37.17 -13.54 0.62
CA ALA A 258 -38.25 -12.61 0.88
C ALA A 258 -38.39 -12.26 2.39
N ILE A 259 -38.04 -13.20 3.28
CA ILE A 259 -38.11 -12.99 4.73
C ILE A 259 -36.94 -12.07 5.17
N VAL A 260 -35.71 -12.38 4.77
CA VAL A 260 -34.53 -11.58 5.11
C VAL A 260 -34.62 -10.19 4.48
N GLN A 261 -35.15 -10.06 3.25
CA GLN A 261 -35.33 -8.77 2.57
C GLN A 261 -36.29 -7.83 3.36
N ARG A 262 -37.23 -8.34 4.14
CA ARG A 262 -38.10 -7.52 5.00
C ARG A 262 -37.40 -6.93 6.23
N LEU A 263 -36.24 -7.48 6.59
CA LEU A 263 -35.48 -7.09 7.78
C LEU A 263 -34.39 -6.05 7.49
N THR A 264 -34.11 -5.81 6.22
CA THR A 264 -33.02 -4.89 5.80
C THR A 264 -33.40 -4.18 4.50
N ASP A 265 -32.89 -2.96 4.32
CA ASP A 265 -32.95 -2.19 3.08
C ASP A 265 -31.89 -2.62 2.06
N ARG A 266 -30.98 -3.51 2.46
CA ARG A 266 -29.90 -4.03 1.62
C ARG A 266 -30.40 -5.17 0.73
N GLN A 267 -29.80 -5.30 -0.46
CA GLN A 267 -30.18 -6.34 -1.41
C GLN A 267 -29.79 -7.72 -0.89
N VAL A 268 -30.77 -8.59 -0.70
CA VAL A 268 -30.57 -10.00 -0.38
C VAL A 268 -30.43 -10.79 -1.68
N ARG A 269 -29.40 -11.63 -1.78
CA ARG A 269 -29.07 -12.41 -2.99
C ARG A 269 -28.99 -13.89 -2.67
N ARG A 270 -29.34 -14.73 -3.63
CA ARG A 270 -28.96 -16.15 -3.57
C ARG A 270 -27.50 -16.27 -3.97
N GLU A 271 -26.68 -16.91 -3.16
CA GLU A 271 -25.28 -17.20 -3.45
C GLU A 271 -25.15 -18.52 -4.24
N ASN A 272 -25.99 -19.49 -3.87
CA ASN A 272 -26.11 -20.78 -4.58
C ASN A 272 -27.53 -21.37 -4.38
N GLU A 273 -27.73 -22.67 -4.73
CA GLU A 273 -29.03 -23.30 -4.65
C GLU A 273 -29.63 -23.32 -3.23
N THR A 274 -28.80 -23.44 -2.20
CA THR A 274 -29.20 -23.63 -0.81
C THR A 274 -28.72 -22.53 0.14
N SER A 275 -28.16 -21.43 -0.34
CA SER A 275 -27.69 -20.33 0.50
C SER A 275 -28.12 -18.96 0.02
N VAL A 276 -28.31 -18.08 0.99
CA VAL A 276 -28.72 -16.68 0.81
C VAL A 276 -27.70 -15.78 1.51
N GLY A 277 -27.25 -14.74 0.82
CA GLY A 277 -26.32 -13.74 1.34
C GLY A 277 -26.92 -12.35 1.38
N VAL A 278 -26.49 -11.57 2.36
CA VAL A 278 -26.77 -10.14 2.48
C VAL A 278 -25.59 -9.42 3.12
N THR A 279 -25.26 -8.26 2.59
CA THR A 279 -24.23 -7.39 3.19
C THR A 279 -24.93 -6.27 3.97
N ALA A 280 -24.68 -6.18 5.27
CA ALA A 280 -25.33 -5.21 6.16
C ALA A 280 -24.30 -4.51 7.07
N PRO A 281 -24.44 -3.18 7.31
CA PRO A 281 -23.51 -2.44 8.19
C PRO A 281 -23.46 -2.97 9.63
N ASP A 282 -24.59 -3.50 10.13
CA ASP A 282 -24.76 -4.03 11.48
C ASP A 282 -25.08 -5.54 11.44
N GLY A 283 -24.23 -6.33 10.79
CA GLY A 283 -24.46 -7.76 10.59
C GLY A 283 -24.60 -8.55 11.87
N ASP A 284 -23.82 -8.23 12.89
CA ASP A 284 -23.91 -8.85 14.22
C ASP A 284 -25.30 -8.68 14.86
N ALA A 285 -25.96 -7.55 14.65
CA ALA A 285 -27.32 -7.31 15.12
C ALA A 285 -28.37 -7.97 14.23
N LEU A 286 -28.19 -7.96 12.91
CA LEU A 286 -29.13 -8.52 11.93
C LEU A 286 -29.14 -10.04 11.95
N LEU A 287 -28.01 -10.71 12.12
CA LEU A 287 -27.89 -12.16 12.04
C LEU A 287 -28.82 -12.90 13.02
N PRO A 288 -28.84 -12.60 14.32
CA PRO A 288 -29.76 -13.29 15.25
C PRO A 288 -31.25 -12.94 15.02
N VAL A 289 -31.54 -11.75 14.48
CA VAL A 289 -32.88 -11.32 14.10
C VAL A 289 -33.38 -12.12 12.90
N ALA A 290 -32.55 -12.26 11.88
CA ALA A 290 -32.85 -13.02 10.67
C ALA A 290 -33.08 -14.52 10.97
N VAL A 291 -32.23 -15.14 11.80
CA VAL A 291 -32.38 -16.55 12.21
C VAL A 291 -33.69 -16.76 12.93
N ARG A 292 -34.09 -15.87 13.86
CA ARG A 292 -35.40 -15.97 14.55
C ARG A 292 -36.58 -15.79 13.61
N ALA A 293 -36.51 -14.82 12.69
CA ALA A 293 -37.59 -14.58 11.73
C ALA A 293 -37.78 -15.76 10.77
N LEU A 294 -36.70 -16.37 10.31
CA LEU A 294 -36.73 -17.56 9.47
C LEU A 294 -37.36 -18.76 10.23
N GLY A 295 -36.96 -18.97 11.48
CA GLY A 295 -37.51 -20.00 12.33
C GLY A 295 -39.03 -19.82 12.61
N ALA A 296 -39.51 -18.59 12.79
CA ALA A 296 -40.94 -18.29 12.97
C ALA A 296 -41.79 -18.62 11.75
N GLU A 297 -41.21 -18.56 10.55
CA GLU A 297 -41.85 -18.94 9.26
C GLU A 297 -41.60 -20.42 8.90
N GLY A 298 -41.09 -21.22 9.86
CA GLY A 298 -40.87 -22.65 9.68
C GLY A 298 -39.71 -23.04 8.81
N ILE A 299 -38.75 -22.13 8.61
CA ILE A 299 -37.52 -22.39 7.85
C ILE A 299 -36.39 -22.64 8.83
N ALA A 300 -35.79 -23.84 8.78
CA ALA A 300 -34.68 -24.22 9.63
C ALA A 300 -33.34 -23.77 9.01
N VAL A 301 -32.69 -22.82 9.66
CA VAL A 301 -31.34 -22.38 9.24
C VAL A 301 -30.34 -23.44 9.68
N GLN A 302 -29.68 -24.09 8.73
CA GLN A 302 -28.63 -25.10 8.99
C GLN A 302 -27.29 -24.48 9.30
N ARG A 303 -26.98 -23.32 8.68
CA ARG A 303 -25.79 -22.55 8.90
C ARG A 303 -26.13 -21.07 8.84
N ALA A 304 -25.65 -20.32 9.81
CA ALA A 304 -25.65 -18.87 9.78
C ALA A 304 -24.21 -18.38 10.09
N THR A 305 -23.63 -17.61 9.19
CA THR A 305 -22.29 -17.03 9.38
C THR A 305 -22.34 -15.54 9.11
N GLY A 306 -21.70 -14.76 9.98
CA GLY A 306 -21.37 -13.38 9.75
C GLY A 306 -19.85 -13.27 9.56
N VAL A 307 -19.42 -12.73 8.44
CA VAL A 307 -18.01 -12.50 8.17
C VAL A 307 -17.78 -10.99 8.10
N PRO A 308 -16.87 -10.46 8.94
CA PRO A 308 -16.52 -9.05 8.87
C PRO A 308 -16.03 -8.69 7.46
N PRO A 309 -16.33 -7.47 6.99
CA PRO A 309 -15.93 -7.04 5.66
C PRO A 309 -14.39 -6.93 5.55
N THR A 310 -13.91 -7.17 4.35
CA THR A 310 -12.50 -7.02 3.99
C THR A 310 -12.28 -5.69 3.27
N LEU A 311 -11.02 -5.28 3.12
CA LEU A 311 -10.69 -4.13 2.27
C LEU A 311 -10.94 -4.43 0.77
N ASP A 312 -11.02 -5.70 0.35
CA ASP A 312 -11.43 -6.05 -1.02
C ASP A 312 -12.92 -5.76 -1.24
N ASP A 313 -13.78 -6.03 -0.23
CA ASP A 313 -15.19 -5.65 -0.29
C ASP A 313 -15.38 -4.13 -0.35
N VAL A 314 -14.53 -3.37 0.35
CA VAL A 314 -14.48 -1.91 0.24
C VAL A 314 -14.12 -1.50 -1.19
N PHE A 315 -13.06 -2.07 -1.76
CA PHE A 315 -12.63 -1.74 -3.11
C PHE A 315 -13.70 -2.11 -4.14
N LEU A 316 -14.31 -3.30 -4.01
CA LEU A 316 -15.43 -3.76 -4.85
C LEU A 316 -16.62 -2.79 -4.79
N THR A 317 -16.98 -2.34 -3.60
CA THR A 317 -18.10 -1.38 -3.41
C THR A 317 -17.83 -0.05 -4.09
N LEU A 318 -16.60 0.44 -4.01
CA LEU A 318 -16.20 1.75 -4.58
C LEU A 318 -16.02 1.72 -6.10
N THR A 319 -15.59 0.59 -6.67
CA THR A 319 -15.14 0.51 -8.08
C THR A 319 -15.97 -0.43 -8.95
N GLY A 320 -16.80 -1.29 -8.34
CA GLY A 320 -17.58 -2.32 -9.02
C GLY A 320 -16.77 -3.56 -9.46
N ARG A 321 -15.51 -3.70 -9.02
CA ARG A 321 -14.59 -4.81 -9.31
C ARG A 321 -13.69 -5.10 -8.11
N THR A 322 -13.20 -6.33 -7.98
CA THR A 322 -12.21 -6.69 -6.96
C THR A 322 -10.84 -6.10 -7.27
N LEU A 323 -9.99 -5.98 -6.27
CA LEU A 323 -8.62 -5.47 -6.43
C LEU A 323 -7.80 -6.38 -7.36
N ARG A 324 -8.06 -7.69 -7.34
CA ARG A 324 -7.44 -8.68 -8.21
C ARG A 324 -7.84 -8.50 -9.68
N GLU A 325 -9.14 -8.39 -9.96
CA GLU A 325 -9.65 -8.14 -11.32
C GLU A 325 -9.15 -6.81 -11.89
N ALA A 326 -9.01 -5.79 -11.03
CA ALA A 326 -8.46 -4.51 -11.41
C ALA A 326 -6.99 -4.59 -11.81
N GLY A 327 -6.21 -5.49 -11.20
CA GLY A 327 -4.80 -5.74 -11.54
C GLY A 327 -4.63 -6.50 -12.84
N GLU A 328 -5.52 -7.45 -13.13
CA GLU A 328 -5.48 -8.26 -14.38
C GLU A 328 -5.94 -7.47 -15.61
N GLY A 329 -6.85 -6.50 -15.46
CA GLY A 329 -7.32 -5.62 -16.56
C GLY A 329 -6.32 -4.54 -16.99
N GLY A 330 -5.21 -4.37 -16.27
CA GLY A 330 -4.12 -3.43 -16.59
C GLY A 330 -3.07 -3.95 -17.56
N GLY A 331 -3.23 -5.16 -18.11
CA GLY A 331 -2.26 -5.85 -18.97
C GLY A 331 -1.91 -5.18 -20.30
N ASP A 332 -2.57 -4.08 -20.67
CA ASP A 332 -2.20 -3.23 -21.83
C ASP A 332 -1.37 -1.99 -21.44
N GLN A 333 -1.05 -1.81 -20.15
CA GLN A 333 -0.10 -0.79 -19.73
C GLN A 333 1.30 -1.41 -19.68
N GLU A 334 2.07 -1.14 -20.75
CA GLU A 334 3.50 -1.42 -20.84
C GLU A 334 4.18 -1.05 -19.51
N ASP A 335 5.03 -1.94 -19.05
CA ASP A 335 5.84 -1.88 -17.84
C ASP A 335 6.26 -0.44 -17.50
N GLU A 336 5.69 0.13 -16.43
CA GLU A 336 5.96 1.50 -15.95
C GLU A 336 7.46 1.72 -15.71
N SER A 337 8.22 0.62 -15.53
CA SER A 337 9.67 0.59 -15.45
C SER A 337 10.36 0.91 -16.79
N ALA A 338 9.82 0.47 -17.92
CA ALA A 338 10.38 0.75 -19.24
C ALA A 338 10.22 2.21 -19.66
N LEU A 339 9.12 2.86 -19.25
CA LEU A 339 8.89 4.29 -19.48
C LEU A 339 9.84 5.19 -18.68
N LEU A 340 10.41 4.66 -17.60
CA LEU A 340 11.29 5.41 -16.68
C LEU A 340 12.77 5.30 -17.05
N GLU A 341 13.23 4.19 -17.61
CA GLU A 341 14.60 4.05 -18.11
C GLU A 341 14.88 5.02 -19.27
N ASP A 342 13.91 5.25 -20.15
CA ASP A 342 14.03 6.19 -21.26
C ASP A 342 13.98 7.66 -20.80
N ALA A 343 13.17 8.00 -19.79
CA ALA A 343 13.10 9.37 -19.26
C ALA A 343 14.41 9.78 -18.56
N THR A 344 15.03 8.85 -17.83
CA THR A 344 16.31 9.09 -17.14
C THR A 344 17.46 9.20 -18.14
N SER A 345 17.44 8.44 -19.24
CA SER A 345 18.43 8.51 -20.32
C SER A 345 18.35 9.81 -21.13
N ALA A 346 17.16 10.36 -21.31
CA ALA A 346 16.95 11.60 -22.06
C ALA A 346 17.42 12.84 -21.28
N GLU A 347 17.26 12.86 -19.94
CA GLU A 347 17.72 13.97 -19.09
C GLU A 347 19.25 13.97 -18.91
N MET A 348 19.91 12.81 -18.87
CA MET A 348 21.37 12.73 -18.81
C MET A 348 22.06 13.19 -20.11
N THR A 349 21.37 13.10 -21.25
CA THR A 349 21.90 13.55 -22.55
C THR A 349 21.68 15.06 -22.80
N GLY A 350 20.72 15.68 -22.12
CA GLY A 350 20.39 17.10 -22.26
C GLY A 350 21.25 18.05 -21.40
N ALA A 351 21.96 17.56 -20.39
CA ALA A 351 22.76 18.35 -19.46
C ALA A 351 24.20 18.65 -19.97
N ASN A 352 24.54 18.22 -21.17
CA ASN A 352 25.90 18.39 -21.76
C ASN A 352 25.88 19.23 -23.06
N ARG A 353 24.99 20.24 -23.12
CA ARG A 353 25.04 21.28 -24.17
C ARG A 353 24.91 22.66 -23.56
#